data_4334ddf167c37624e5e77bf01eb9594a
#
_entry.id   4334ddf167c37624e5e77bf01eb9594a
#
_cell.length_a   1.000
_cell.length_b   1.000
_cell.length_c   1.000
_cell.angle_alpha   90.00
_cell.angle_beta   90.00
_cell.angle_gamma   90.00
#
_symmetry.space_group_name_H-M   'P 1'
#
loop_
_entity.id
_entity.type
_entity.pdbx_description
1 polymer ?
#
loop_
_entity_poly.entity_id
_entity_poly.type
_entity_poly.pdbx_seq_one_letter_code
_entity_poly.pdbx_strand_id
1 'polypeptide(L)'
;RISSFLLGKPDPAWTPAERELFTEGGKRHTTYRAQRFLEVLKTVDGVFLQRYLSFPEEVWNWEKYDKFVLQLISILITDEFFDGTLTAHSVDEQRTHYEELKACRKRFKLVIHQDDPKPAFEREVFESRWIRSYLWETWRLAVRTSGHQRVYLAGTLSQTRGSGTPPPLVVIRSKRKFLRSIQEAPPDLTPTQSALIAAALDEVIGSIPDHVFTGLGTKARVTVTGSACWENTRAEGGTAQAILDIMTKYSDDRFVPVRDLDTGKVLEWIHKDQFESVGTAVFWACLEEVLRTPPEELRKVSLTVVKEPSKARVVTKGCAALKIVLDTISKICSYPLKKGIRTSESGMGKSHHGWNLFRDFFSEEMYDLLFTEDRKLREDDPYVDHISRIQTWEDVFFSSTDYQEATDRMIHSFSRIVGSRWMRKCGIPPILRGIVMAVCFQPRQVYFSATGPLSNIGLPVEGDTRVVTLYRGVLMGDPLTKVILHFSNVIARRLGQQLADASIFRHFTNGYEAAAIFHKAIWS
;
A
#
# COMPACT_ATOMS: atom_id res chain seq x y z
N ARG A 1 32.75 -11.40 -10.57
CA ARG A 1 31.27 -11.33 -10.67
C ARG A 1 30.79 -10.00 -11.26
N ILE A 2 31.20 -8.84 -10.68
CA ILE A 2 30.80 -7.52 -11.19
C ILE A 2 31.19 -7.33 -12.65
N SER A 3 32.45 -7.64 -13.00
CA SER A 3 32.95 -7.53 -14.37
C SER A 3 32.16 -8.44 -15.33
N SER A 4 31.92 -9.69 -14.92
CA SER A 4 31.14 -10.66 -15.69
C SER A 4 29.70 -10.18 -15.89
N PHE A 5 29.09 -9.61 -14.83
CA PHE A 5 27.75 -9.04 -14.91
C PHE A 5 27.67 -7.86 -15.89
N LEU A 6 28.58 -6.90 -15.77
CA LEU A 6 28.60 -5.71 -16.62
C LEU A 6 28.95 -6.03 -18.08
N LEU A 7 29.91 -6.91 -18.31
CA LEU A 7 30.37 -7.29 -19.64
C LEU A 7 29.47 -8.33 -20.31
N GLY A 8 28.52 -8.89 -19.58
CA GLY A 8 27.64 -9.92 -20.12
C GLY A 8 28.35 -11.25 -20.39
N LYS A 9 29.42 -11.55 -19.67
CA LYS A 9 30.16 -12.80 -19.76
C LYS A 9 29.94 -13.62 -18.48
N PRO A 10 29.71 -14.94 -18.59
CA PRO A 10 29.59 -15.79 -17.42
C PRO A 10 30.91 -15.83 -16.65
N ASP A 11 30.81 -15.82 -15.31
CA ASP A 11 31.95 -16.02 -14.44
C ASP A 11 32.42 -17.48 -14.57
N PRO A 12 33.73 -17.73 -14.76
CA PRO A 12 34.28 -19.10 -14.81
C PRO A 12 33.96 -19.93 -13.55
N ALA A 13 33.78 -19.29 -12.41
CA ALA A 13 33.44 -19.95 -11.15
C ALA A 13 31.95 -20.36 -11.04
N TRP A 14 31.13 -19.98 -11.99
CA TRP A 14 29.71 -20.32 -11.95
C TRP A 14 29.47 -21.77 -12.38
N THR A 15 28.44 -22.35 -11.77
CA THR A 15 27.93 -23.67 -12.19
C THR A 15 27.37 -23.63 -13.60
N PRO A 16 27.23 -24.78 -14.28
CA PRO A 16 26.61 -24.83 -15.58
C PRO A 16 25.21 -24.21 -15.63
N ALA A 17 24.39 -24.44 -14.60
CA ALA A 17 23.05 -23.88 -14.47
C ALA A 17 23.07 -22.35 -14.33
N GLU A 18 23.96 -21.79 -13.52
CA GLU A 18 24.14 -20.34 -13.42
C GLU A 18 24.60 -19.72 -14.74
N ARG A 19 25.46 -20.41 -15.51
CA ARG A 19 25.90 -19.97 -16.85
C ARG A 19 24.76 -19.99 -17.86
N GLU A 20 23.92 -21.03 -17.83
CA GLU A 20 22.75 -21.14 -18.70
C GLU A 20 21.74 -20.02 -18.43
N LEU A 21 21.39 -19.80 -17.18
CA LEU A 21 20.53 -18.70 -16.75
C LEU A 21 21.09 -17.34 -17.15
N PHE A 22 22.39 -17.15 -17.00
CA PHE A 22 23.06 -15.93 -17.42
C PHE A 22 23.04 -15.76 -18.93
N THR A 23 23.23 -16.83 -19.68
CA THR A 23 23.26 -16.82 -21.17
C THR A 23 21.87 -16.54 -21.71
N GLU A 24 20.81 -17.13 -21.16
CA GLU A 24 19.43 -16.78 -21.48
C GLU A 24 19.06 -15.34 -21.12
N GLY A 25 19.45 -14.89 -19.93
CA GLY A 25 19.31 -13.51 -19.50
C GLY A 25 20.25 -12.55 -20.22
N GLY A 26 21.41 -13.02 -20.66
CA GLY A 26 22.47 -12.26 -21.33
C GLY A 26 22.14 -11.87 -22.77
N LYS A 27 21.27 -12.59 -23.42
CA LYS A 27 20.65 -12.17 -24.69
C LYS A 27 19.70 -11.00 -24.55
N ARG A 28 19.26 -10.72 -23.31
CA ARG A 28 18.49 -9.51 -22.99
C ARG A 28 19.46 -8.36 -22.85
N HIS A 29 19.23 -7.36 -23.63
CA HIS A 29 19.95 -6.09 -23.78
C HIS A 29 20.83 -5.64 -22.60
N THR A 30 21.97 -5.06 -22.93
CA THR A 30 22.87 -4.29 -22.04
C THR A 30 22.11 -3.37 -21.07
N THR A 31 21.00 -2.79 -21.52
CA THR A 31 20.08 -1.96 -20.76
C THR A 31 19.47 -2.68 -19.54
N TYR A 32 19.08 -3.94 -19.67
CA TYR A 32 18.50 -4.69 -18.55
C TYR A 32 19.53 -4.95 -17.45
N ARG A 33 20.74 -5.35 -17.82
CA ARG A 33 21.83 -5.56 -16.85
C ARG A 33 22.23 -4.27 -16.14
N ALA A 34 22.31 -3.18 -16.90
CA ALA A 34 22.58 -1.87 -16.35
C ALA A 34 21.50 -1.43 -15.34
N GLN A 35 20.23 -1.66 -15.65
CA GLN A 35 19.13 -1.37 -14.71
C GLN A 35 19.22 -2.21 -13.43
N ARG A 36 19.57 -3.51 -13.56
CA ARG A 36 19.75 -4.37 -12.38
C ARG A 36 20.92 -3.92 -11.52
N PHE A 37 22.02 -3.56 -12.14
CA PHE A 37 23.17 -3.03 -11.43
C PHE A 37 22.85 -1.71 -10.71
N LEU A 38 22.10 -0.82 -11.35
CA LEU A 38 21.61 0.41 -10.70
C LEU A 38 20.73 0.13 -9.47
N GLU A 39 19.93 -0.94 -9.48
CA GLU A 39 19.15 -1.34 -8.31
C GLU A 39 20.04 -1.80 -7.15
N VAL A 40 21.10 -2.56 -7.45
CA VAL A 40 22.13 -2.93 -6.46
C VAL A 40 22.81 -1.67 -5.91
N LEU A 41 23.24 -0.75 -6.77
CA LEU A 41 23.88 0.50 -6.35
C LEU A 41 22.97 1.37 -5.46
N LYS A 42 21.68 1.42 -5.73
CA LYS A 42 20.71 2.11 -4.85
C LYS A 42 20.65 1.49 -3.46
N THR A 43 20.76 0.18 -3.37
CA THR A 43 20.81 -0.51 -2.08
C THR A 43 22.12 -0.20 -1.35
N VAL A 44 23.23 -0.24 -2.08
CA VAL A 44 24.56 0.13 -1.54
C VAL A 44 24.56 1.56 -1.02
N ASP A 45 24.06 2.50 -1.81
CA ASP A 45 23.93 3.92 -1.44
C ASP A 45 23.11 4.10 -0.14
N GLY A 46 21.98 3.41 -0.05
CA GLY A 46 21.14 3.46 1.15
C GLY A 46 21.81 2.89 2.40
N VAL A 47 22.48 1.75 2.29
CA VAL A 47 23.21 1.12 3.41
C VAL A 47 24.44 1.95 3.80
N PHE A 48 25.15 2.48 2.81
CA PHE A 48 26.30 3.35 3.05
C PHE A 48 25.89 4.63 3.79
N LEU A 49 24.83 5.30 3.31
CA LEU A 49 24.32 6.50 3.97
C LEU A 49 23.91 6.22 5.42
N GLN A 50 23.24 5.10 5.65
CA GLN A 50 22.84 4.69 7.00
C GLN A 50 24.07 4.45 7.89
N ARG A 51 25.10 3.79 7.37
CA ARG A 51 26.36 3.60 8.11
C ARG A 51 27.07 4.92 8.40
N TYR A 52 27.20 5.77 7.38
CA TYR A 52 27.84 7.08 7.54
C TYR A 52 27.17 7.92 8.62
N LEU A 53 25.83 7.98 8.61
CA LEU A 53 25.06 8.71 9.61
C LEU A 53 25.12 8.06 11.00
N SER A 54 25.27 6.75 11.09
CA SER A 54 25.37 6.03 12.37
C SER A 54 26.75 6.14 13.03
N PHE A 55 27.79 6.37 12.23
CA PHE A 55 29.19 6.46 12.68
C PHE A 55 29.86 7.74 12.16
N PRO A 56 29.36 8.94 12.52
CA PRO A 56 29.85 10.21 11.96
C PRO A 56 31.31 10.52 12.32
N GLU A 57 31.83 9.94 13.41
CA GLU A 57 33.21 10.11 13.85
C GLU A 57 34.19 9.14 13.20
N GLU A 58 33.67 8.17 12.42
CA GLU A 58 34.50 7.21 11.73
C GLU A 58 35.21 7.89 10.55
N VAL A 59 36.53 8.04 10.69
CA VAL A 59 37.35 8.58 9.59
C VAL A 59 37.44 7.52 8.50
N TRP A 60 36.64 7.68 7.46
CA TRP A 60 36.68 6.82 6.30
C TRP A 60 37.87 7.19 5.42
N ASN A 61 38.83 6.30 5.33
CA ASN A 61 39.78 6.37 4.23
C ASN A 61 39.20 5.67 2.99
N TRP A 62 39.70 6.05 1.81
CA TRP A 62 39.21 5.51 0.54
C TRP A 62 39.33 4.00 0.45
N GLU A 63 40.32 3.39 1.01
CA GLU A 63 40.51 1.94 1.05
C GLU A 63 39.44 1.23 1.87
N LYS A 64 39.09 1.74 3.03
CA LYS A 64 37.99 1.20 3.84
C LYS A 64 36.65 1.34 3.14
N TYR A 65 36.43 2.49 2.52
CA TYR A 65 35.22 2.76 1.76
C TYR A 65 35.09 1.79 0.58
N ASP A 66 36.09 1.66 -0.26
CA ASP A 66 36.08 0.77 -1.41
C ASP A 66 35.88 -0.69 -0.98
N LYS A 67 36.55 -1.13 0.06
CA LYS A 67 36.39 -2.46 0.62
C LYS A 67 34.95 -2.71 1.10
N PHE A 68 34.36 -1.76 1.80
CA PHE A 68 32.97 -1.84 2.26
C PHE A 68 32.01 -1.94 1.09
N VAL A 69 32.10 -1.04 0.12
CA VAL A 69 31.22 -0.97 -1.04
C VAL A 69 31.38 -2.22 -1.91
N LEU A 70 32.60 -2.66 -2.21
CA LEU A 70 32.86 -3.85 -3.02
C LEU A 70 32.33 -5.12 -2.37
N GLN A 71 32.49 -5.27 -1.06
CA GLN A 71 31.94 -6.41 -0.32
C GLN A 71 30.39 -6.41 -0.37
N LEU A 72 29.77 -5.26 -0.14
CA LEU A 72 28.32 -5.13 -0.18
C LEU A 72 27.75 -5.39 -1.59
N ILE A 73 28.37 -4.82 -2.62
CA ILE A 73 28.00 -5.08 -4.02
C ILE A 73 28.13 -6.58 -4.33
N SER A 74 29.22 -7.22 -3.94
CA SER A 74 29.45 -8.65 -4.17
C SER A 74 28.37 -9.53 -3.53
N ILE A 75 27.90 -9.16 -2.33
CA ILE A 75 26.81 -9.87 -1.65
C ILE A 75 25.48 -9.65 -2.36
N LEU A 76 25.12 -8.42 -2.69
CA LEU A 76 23.84 -8.07 -3.28
C LEU A 76 23.69 -8.56 -4.72
N ILE A 77 24.78 -8.64 -5.47
CA ILE A 77 24.76 -9.21 -6.82
C ILE A 77 24.30 -10.66 -6.80
N THR A 78 24.61 -11.43 -5.76
CA THR A 78 24.17 -12.83 -5.67
C THR A 78 22.64 -12.95 -5.63
N ASP A 79 21.94 -11.93 -5.11
CA ASP A 79 20.46 -11.91 -5.11
C ASP A 79 19.84 -11.70 -6.50
N GLU A 80 20.61 -11.22 -7.46
CA GLU A 80 20.17 -10.99 -8.84
C GLU A 80 20.36 -12.23 -9.72
N PHE A 81 21.18 -13.17 -9.27
CA PHE A 81 21.45 -14.43 -9.97
C PHE A 81 20.89 -15.59 -9.14
N PHE A 82 20.03 -16.36 -9.79
CA PHE A 82 19.47 -17.54 -9.17
C PHE A 82 20.16 -18.79 -9.72
N ASP A 83 20.38 -19.72 -8.83
CA ASP A 83 20.67 -21.08 -9.19
C ASP A 83 19.46 -21.67 -9.95
N GLY A 84 19.68 -22.23 -11.14
CA GLY A 84 18.63 -22.88 -11.94
C GLY A 84 17.93 -24.08 -11.26
N THR A 85 18.39 -24.45 -10.07
CA THR A 85 17.80 -25.49 -9.22
C THR A 85 16.59 -25.02 -8.41
N LEU A 86 16.22 -23.73 -8.44
CA LEU A 86 15.07 -23.21 -7.72
C LEU A 86 13.77 -23.85 -8.19
N THR A 87 13.19 -24.64 -7.32
CA THR A 87 11.84 -25.20 -7.47
C THR A 87 10.79 -24.26 -6.96
N ALA A 88 9.53 -24.49 -7.30
CA ALA A 88 8.39 -23.76 -6.74
C ALA A 88 8.37 -23.75 -5.20
N HIS A 89 8.89 -24.79 -4.56
CA HIS A 89 8.98 -24.96 -3.12
C HIS A 89 10.13 -24.11 -2.53
N SER A 90 11.30 -24.17 -3.11
CA SER A 90 12.47 -23.43 -2.65
C SER A 90 12.36 -21.90 -2.78
N VAL A 91 11.49 -21.40 -3.68
CA VAL A 91 11.23 -19.96 -3.83
C VAL A 91 10.72 -19.31 -2.54
N ASP A 92 9.91 -20.00 -1.75
CA ASP A 92 9.38 -19.45 -0.49
C ASP A 92 10.37 -19.57 0.67
N GLU A 93 11.27 -20.53 0.63
CA GLU A 93 12.20 -20.85 1.74
C GLU A 93 13.54 -20.10 1.63
N GLN A 94 14.01 -19.85 0.42
CA GLN A 94 15.32 -19.22 0.24
C GLN A 94 15.32 -17.75 0.66
N ARG A 95 16.14 -17.42 1.64
CA ARG A 95 16.31 -16.06 2.13
C ARG A 95 17.35 -15.30 1.29
N THR A 96 17.02 -14.10 0.84
CA THR A 96 17.94 -13.23 0.11
C THR A 96 18.75 -12.35 1.07
N HIS A 97 19.93 -11.88 0.65
CA HIS A 97 20.72 -10.90 1.42
C HIS A 97 19.97 -9.58 1.63
N TYR A 98 19.15 -9.19 0.66
CA TYR A 98 18.22 -8.07 0.80
C TYR A 98 17.27 -8.25 1.99
N GLU A 99 16.68 -9.45 2.16
CA GLU A 99 15.79 -9.75 3.29
C GLU A 99 16.54 -9.80 4.62
N GLU A 100 17.79 -10.26 4.61
CA GLU A 100 18.67 -10.19 5.79
C GLU A 100 18.97 -8.75 6.19
N LEU A 101 19.33 -7.87 5.25
CA LEU A 101 19.54 -6.44 5.53
C LEU A 101 18.27 -5.78 6.06
N LYS A 102 17.11 -6.13 5.51
CA LYS A 102 15.82 -5.64 6.01
C LYS A 102 15.51 -6.12 7.43
N ALA A 103 15.82 -7.38 7.73
CA ALA A 103 15.67 -7.94 9.08
C ALA A 103 16.63 -7.26 10.06
N CYS A 104 17.88 -7.05 9.65
CA CYS A 104 18.87 -6.32 10.40
C CYS A 104 18.38 -4.92 10.80
N ARG A 105 17.86 -4.15 9.84
CA ARG A 105 17.28 -2.83 10.10
C ARG A 105 16.10 -2.88 11.09
N LYS A 106 15.21 -3.87 10.97
CA LYS A 106 14.11 -4.06 11.92
C LYS A 106 14.63 -4.32 13.33
N ARG A 107 15.69 -5.12 13.47
CA ARG A 107 16.30 -5.40 14.77
C ARG A 107 16.93 -4.18 15.40
N PHE A 108 17.60 -3.34 14.61
CA PHE A 108 18.14 -2.08 15.12
C PHE A 108 17.07 -1.20 15.75
N LYS A 109 15.91 -1.10 15.13
CA LYS A 109 14.78 -0.35 15.71
C LYS A 109 14.32 -0.89 17.05
N LEU A 110 14.22 -2.21 17.18
CA LEU A 110 13.76 -2.84 18.42
C LEU A 110 14.79 -2.63 19.55
N VAL A 111 16.07 -2.78 19.23
CA VAL A 111 17.17 -2.63 20.18
C VAL A 111 17.23 -1.25 20.82
N ILE A 112 16.97 -0.22 20.04
CA ILE A 112 17.06 1.17 20.52
C ILE A 112 15.96 1.49 21.55
N HIS A 113 14.86 0.74 21.52
CA HIS A 113 13.72 0.93 22.41
C HIS A 113 13.67 -0.08 23.58
N GLN A 114 14.63 -1.01 23.66
CA GLN A 114 14.67 -2.01 24.72
C GLN A 114 15.80 -1.69 25.74
N ASP A 115 15.53 -1.94 27.01
CA ASP A 115 16.53 -1.77 28.07
C ASP A 115 17.62 -2.85 27.97
N ASP A 116 17.27 -4.08 27.58
CA ASP A 116 18.22 -5.14 27.25
C ASP A 116 18.03 -5.65 25.83
N PRO A 117 18.82 -5.17 24.87
CA PRO A 117 18.71 -5.57 23.46
C PRO A 117 19.31 -6.95 23.14
N LYS A 118 20.11 -7.54 24.03
CA LYS A 118 20.87 -8.76 23.78
C LYS A 118 20.02 -9.96 23.33
N PRO A 119 18.87 -10.28 23.97
CA PRO A 119 18.06 -11.43 23.57
C PRO A 119 17.48 -11.30 22.16
N ALA A 120 17.29 -10.07 21.66
CA ALA A 120 16.73 -9.83 20.34
C ALA A 120 17.73 -10.19 19.22
N PHE A 121 19.03 -10.16 19.48
CA PHE A 121 20.09 -10.47 18.52
C PHE A 121 20.48 -11.95 18.51
N GLU A 122 20.42 -12.61 19.64
CA GLU A 122 20.84 -14.02 19.77
C GLU A 122 19.91 -15.00 19.01
N ARG A 123 18.67 -14.60 18.71
CA ARG A 123 17.68 -15.42 18.03
C ARG A 123 17.74 -15.36 16.51
N GLU A 124 18.48 -14.42 15.93
CA GLU A 124 18.54 -14.26 14.48
C GLU A 124 19.76 -14.97 13.90
N VAL A 125 19.49 -15.87 12.99
CA VAL A 125 20.53 -16.53 12.21
C VAL A 125 20.64 -15.81 10.86
N PHE A 126 21.79 -15.21 10.60
CA PHE A 126 22.12 -14.62 9.30
C PHE A 126 23.13 -15.53 8.59
N GLU A 127 22.86 -15.84 7.35
CA GLU A 127 23.76 -16.66 6.52
C GLU A 127 25.01 -15.86 6.14
N SER A 128 24.83 -14.59 5.80
CA SER A 128 25.94 -13.72 5.45
C SER A 128 26.77 -13.32 6.67
N ARG A 129 28.05 -13.72 6.68
CA ARG A 129 29.02 -13.30 7.72
C ARG A 129 29.17 -11.77 7.74
N TRP A 130 29.12 -11.12 6.59
CA TRP A 130 29.23 -9.67 6.48
C TRP A 130 28.03 -8.96 7.13
N ILE A 131 26.81 -9.38 6.84
CA ILE A 131 25.58 -8.82 7.42
C ILE A 131 25.58 -9.04 8.94
N ARG A 132 26.02 -10.20 9.39
CA ARG A 132 26.15 -10.52 10.82
C ARG A 132 27.15 -9.58 11.51
N SER A 133 28.28 -9.31 10.89
CA SER A 133 29.28 -8.36 11.41
C SER A 133 28.72 -6.94 11.46
N TYR A 134 28.03 -6.49 10.42
CA TYR A 134 27.37 -5.18 10.35
C TYR A 134 26.31 -5.02 11.45
N LEU A 135 25.53 -6.07 11.72
CA LEU A 135 24.54 -6.11 12.80
C LEU A 135 25.22 -5.89 14.17
N TRP A 136 26.30 -6.63 14.44
CA TRP A 136 27.02 -6.52 15.70
C TRP A 136 27.66 -5.15 15.93
N GLU A 137 28.23 -4.54 14.90
CA GLU A 137 28.79 -3.19 14.99
C GLU A 137 27.72 -2.16 15.35
N THR A 138 26.56 -2.24 14.69
CA THR A 138 25.45 -1.31 14.96
C THR A 138 24.83 -1.56 16.34
N TRP A 139 24.78 -2.80 16.80
CA TRP A 139 24.35 -3.12 18.15
C TRP A 139 25.29 -2.50 19.20
N ARG A 140 26.59 -2.64 19.04
CA ARG A 140 27.58 -2.00 19.94
C ARG A 140 27.41 -0.48 20.01
N LEU A 141 27.12 0.14 18.89
CA LEU A 141 26.81 1.56 18.85
C LEU A 141 25.53 1.87 19.64
N ALA A 142 24.45 1.12 19.41
CA ALA A 142 23.17 1.33 20.08
C ALA A 142 23.27 1.22 21.61
N VAL A 143 24.06 0.27 22.11
CA VAL A 143 24.29 0.09 23.56
C VAL A 143 25.07 1.27 24.19
N ARG A 144 25.94 1.91 23.42
CA ARG A 144 26.78 3.03 23.91
C ARG A 144 26.10 4.38 23.82
N THR A 145 25.01 4.49 23.07
CA THR A 145 24.30 5.76 22.87
C THR A 145 23.19 5.95 23.90
N SER A 146 22.99 7.21 24.32
CA SER A 146 21.93 7.60 25.25
C SER A 146 21.32 8.95 24.85
N GLY A 147 20.18 9.30 25.42
CA GLY A 147 19.53 10.59 25.25
C GLY A 147 19.28 10.95 23.78
N HIS A 148 19.62 12.17 23.37
CA HIS A 148 19.41 12.67 22.01
C HIS A 148 20.15 11.89 20.94
N GLN A 149 21.33 11.38 21.23
CA GLN A 149 22.10 10.54 20.29
C GLN A 149 21.36 9.24 19.98
N ARG A 150 20.70 8.64 20.99
CA ARG A 150 19.87 7.45 20.82
C ARG A 150 18.67 7.72 19.94
N VAL A 151 17.99 8.85 20.12
CA VAL A 151 16.86 9.28 19.28
C VAL A 151 17.31 9.52 17.85
N TYR A 152 18.44 10.19 17.63
CA TYR A 152 19.02 10.40 16.32
C TYR A 152 19.35 9.07 15.62
N LEU A 153 19.97 8.14 16.32
CA LEU A 153 20.29 6.81 15.80
C LEU A 153 19.01 6.05 15.42
N ALA A 154 17.98 6.11 16.26
CA ALA A 154 16.67 5.52 15.98
C ALA A 154 16.06 6.07 14.70
N GLY A 155 16.08 7.38 14.50
CA GLY A 155 15.64 8.06 13.30
C GLY A 155 16.40 7.61 12.05
N THR A 156 17.73 7.54 12.14
CA THR A 156 18.62 7.10 11.06
C THR A 156 18.33 5.65 10.66
N LEU A 157 18.28 4.73 11.63
CA LEU A 157 18.01 3.31 11.39
C LEU A 157 16.57 3.04 10.92
N SER A 158 15.68 3.99 11.12
CA SER A 158 14.30 3.91 10.66
C SER A 158 14.14 4.15 9.16
N GLN A 159 15.14 4.74 8.51
CA GLN A 159 15.05 5.07 7.09
C GLN A 159 14.91 3.82 6.22
N THR A 160 13.84 3.78 5.41
CA THR A 160 13.56 2.64 4.52
C THR A 160 14.59 2.48 3.42
N ARG A 161 15.29 3.57 3.07
CA ARG A 161 16.34 3.59 2.06
C ARG A 161 17.49 2.61 2.38
N GLY A 162 17.82 2.44 3.66
CA GLY A 162 18.82 1.47 4.12
C GLY A 162 18.44 0.00 3.90
N SER A 163 17.20 -0.30 3.52
CA SER A 163 16.79 -1.67 3.15
C SER A 163 16.97 -1.95 1.66
N GLY A 164 17.17 -0.92 0.84
CA GLY A 164 17.40 -1.06 -0.59
C GLY A 164 16.19 -1.49 -1.43
N THR A 165 16.47 -1.89 -2.66
CA THR A 165 15.48 -2.27 -3.66
C THR A 165 15.31 -3.79 -3.71
N PRO A 166 14.07 -4.33 -3.71
CA PRO A 166 13.82 -5.76 -3.69
C PRO A 166 14.34 -6.47 -4.97
N PRO A 167 15.07 -7.59 -4.81
CA PRO A 167 15.55 -8.40 -5.92
C PRO A 167 14.41 -9.21 -6.56
N PRO A 168 14.64 -9.84 -7.74
CA PRO A 168 13.62 -10.59 -8.49
C PRO A 168 12.89 -11.66 -7.68
N LEU A 169 13.59 -12.39 -6.82
CA LEU A 169 12.97 -13.43 -5.98
C LEU A 169 11.90 -12.86 -5.04
N VAL A 170 12.19 -11.72 -4.41
CA VAL A 170 11.24 -11.03 -3.53
C VAL A 170 10.03 -10.51 -4.31
N VAL A 171 10.23 -10.06 -5.55
CA VAL A 171 9.15 -9.66 -6.46
C VAL A 171 8.23 -10.84 -6.77
N ILE A 172 8.80 -12.02 -7.08
CA ILE A 172 8.03 -13.24 -7.36
C ILE A 172 7.25 -13.70 -6.13
N ARG A 173 7.88 -13.71 -4.95
CA ARG A 173 7.17 -14.04 -3.70
C ARG A 173 5.99 -13.12 -3.45
N SER A 174 6.17 -11.83 -3.67
CA SER A 174 5.08 -10.86 -3.51
C SER A 174 3.94 -11.12 -4.48
N LYS A 175 4.23 -11.46 -5.75
CA LYS A 175 3.22 -11.87 -6.72
C LYS A 175 2.48 -13.13 -6.28
N ARG A 176 3.23 -14.18 -5.90
CA ARG A 176 2.65 -15.46 -5.45
C ARG A 176 1.73 -15.27 -4.25
N LYS A 177 2.22 -14.51 -3.26
CA LYS A 177 1.45 -14.23 -2.05
C LYS A 177 0.15 -13.50 -2.36
N PHE A 178 0.21 -12.48 -3.21
CA PHE A 178 -0.95 -11.74 -3.68
C PHE A 178 -1.94 -12.66 -4.41
N LEU A 179 -1.46 -13.41 -5.42
CA LEU A 179 -2.31 -14.28 -6.23
C LEU A 179 -3.00 -15.38 -5.40
N ARG A 180 -2.31 -15.95 -4.41
CA ARG A 180 -2.91 -16.91 -3.47
C ARG A 180 -3.99 -16.24 -2.60
N SER A 181 -3.67 -15.07 -2.05
CA SER A 181 -4.55 -14.33 -1.16
C SER A 181 -5.88 -13.97 -1.82
N ILE A 182 -5.87 -13.52 -3.07
CA ILE A 182 -7.07 -13.05 -3.78
C ILE A 182 -7.97 -14.17 -4.32
N GLN A 183 -7.43 -15.38 -4.49
CA GLN A 183 -8.20 -16.54 -4.99
C GLN A 183 -9.04 -17.22 -3.91
N GLU A 184 -8.74 -16.97 -2.66
CA GLU A 184 -9.51 -17.53 -1.54
C GLU A 184 -10.85 -16.80 -1.45
N ALA A 185 -11.94 -17.53 -1.67
CA ALA A 185 -13.29 -16.99 -1.50
C ALA A 185 -13.61 -16.86 0.00
N PRO A 186 -13.81 -15.65 0.53
CA PRO A 186 -14.18 -15.47 1.91
C PRO A 186 -15.63 -15.91 2.14
N PRO A 187 -16.00 -16.30 3.37
CA PRO A 187 -17.40 -16.50 3.71
C PRO A 187 -18.16 -15.17 3.57
N ASP A 188 -19.43 -15.26 3.17
CA ASP A 188 -20.31 -14.11 3.16
C ASP A 188 -20.61 -13.62 4.57
N LEU A 189 -20.84 -12.29 4.69
CA LEU A 189 -21.30 -11.71 5.94
C LEU A 189 -22.68 -12.25 6.30
N THR A 190 -22.86 -12.62 7.55
CA THR A 190 -24.18 -12.95 8.07
C THR A 190 -25.10 -11.71 8.06
N PRO A 191 -26.42 -11.88 8.05
CA PRO A 191 -27.36 -10.76 8.17
C PRO A 191 -27.09 -9.87 9.40
N THR A 192 -26.77 -10.51 10.55
CA THR A 192 -26.42 -9.80 11.79
C THR A 192 -25.14 -8.97 11.65
N GLN A 193 -24.08 -9.55 11.09
CA GLN A 193 -22.83 -8.81 10.82
C GLN A 193 -23.08 -7.64 9.87
N SER A 194 -23.84 -7.85 8.82
CA SER A 194 -24.20 -6.82 7.85
C SER A 194 -24.99 -5.67 8.49
N ALA A 195 -25.92 -5.98 9.40
CA ALA A 195 -26.70 -4.99 10.14
C ALA A 195 -25.82 -4.18 11.12
N LEU A 196 -24.92 -4.84 11.85
CA LEU A 196 -23.99 -4.17 12.76
C LEU A 196 -23.05 -3.22 12.01
N ILE A 197 -22.47 -3.68 10.90
CA ILE A 197 -21.61 -2.84 10.04
C ILE A 197 -22.39 -1.63 9.52
N ALA A 198 -23.63 -1.85 9.08
CA ALA A 198 -24.46 -0.78 8.57
C ALA A 198 -24.80 0.26 9.65
N ALA A 199 -25.15 -0.19 10.84
CA ALA A 199 -25.45 0.68 11.99
C ALA A 199 -24.24 1.52 12.40
N ALA A 200 -23.07 0.86 12.58
CA ALA A 200 -21.84 1.56 12.92
C ALA A 200 -21.42 2.57 11.84
N LEU A 201 -21.62 2.23 10.57
CA LEU A 201 -21.37 3.14 9.46
C LEU A 201 -22.30 4.35 9.51
N ASP A 202 -23.60 4.14 9.77
CA ASP A 202 -24.59 5.22 9.86
C ASP A 202 -24.28 6.18 11.02
N GLU A 203 -23.79 5.67 12.16
CA GLU A 203 -23.31 6.51 13.27
C GLU A 203 -22.07 7.32 12.86
N VAL A 204 -21.08 6.69 12.23
CA VAL A 204 -19.89 7.40 11.73
C VAL A 204 -20.27 8.48 10.73
N ILE A 205 -21.19 8.20 9.82
CA ILE A 205 -21.69 9.17 8.84
C ILE A 205 -22.45 10.30 9.57
N GLY A 206 -23.27 9.97 10.55
CA GLY A 206 -24.03 10.92 11.34
C GLY A 206 -23.16 11.86 12.19
N SER A 207 -21.95 11.43 12.57
CA SER A 207 -21.01 12.26 13.31
C SER A 207 -20.33 13.34 12.44
N ILE A 208 -20.40 13.24 11.11
CA ILE A 208 -19.80 14.20 10.19
C ILE A 208 -20.78 15.37 9.99
N PRO A 209 -20.35 16.62 10.23
CA PRO A 209 -21.21 17.79 10.05
C PRO A 209 -21.76 17.91 8.63
N ASP A 210 -23.06 18.20 8.50
CA ASP A 210 -23.76 18.23 7.20
C ASP A 210 -23.18 19.28 6.24
N HIS A 211 -22.65 20.40 6.75
CA HIS A 211 -22.03 21.42 5.89
C HIS A 211 -20.85 20.89 5.06
N VAL A 212 -20.18 19.83 5.52
CA VAL A 212 -19.06 19.20 4.80
C VAL A 212 -19.51 18.49 3.54
N PHE A 213 -20.78 18.11 3.48
CA PHE A 213 -21.38 17.47 2.28
C PHE A 213 -21.94 18.47 1.27
N THR A 214 -22.01 19.74 1.65
CA THR A 214 -22.54 20.78 0.77
C THR A 214 -21.56 21.10 -0.37
N GLY A 215 -22.06 21.16 -1.60
CA GLY A 215 -21.25 21.53 -2.76
C GLY A 215 -20.15 20.54 -3.14
N LEU A 216 -20.27 19.26 -2.77
CA LEU A 216 -19.26 18.24 -3.07
C LEU A 216 -18.98 18.08 -4.56
N GLY A 217 -19.96 18.37 -5.45
CA GLY A 217 -19.76 18.35 -6.90
C GLY A 217 -18.60 19.24 -7.36
N THR A 218 -18.35 20.34 -6.67
CA THR A 218 -17.21 21.24 -6.98
C THR A 218 -15.83 20.58 -6.70
N LYS A 219 -15.80 19.45 -6.02
CA LYS A 219 -14.57 18.68 -5.76
C LYS A 219 -14.27 17.67 -6.86
N ALA A 220 -15.19 17.49 -7.79
CA ALA A 220 -14.96 16.69 -8.99
C ALA A 220 -13.78 17.27 -9.78
N ARG A 221 -12.79 16.46 -10.05
CA ARG A 221 -11.60 16.84 -10.84
C ARG A 221 -11.10 15.65 -11.62
N VAL A 222 -10.88 15.84 -12.89
CA VAL A 222 -10.17 14.86 -13.72
C VAL A 222 -8.66 15.04 -13.53
N THR A 223 -7.96 13.94 -13.32
CA THR A 223 -6.51 13.92 -13.27
C THR A 223 -5.99 12.87 -14.24
N VAL A 224 -5.31 13.34 -15.26
CA VAL A 224 -4.63 12.48 -16.24
C VAL A 224 -3.16 12.37 -15.85
N THR A 225 -2.64 11.15 -15.84
CA THR A 225 -1.25 10.86 -15.48
C THR A 225 -0.59 9.97 -16.53
N GLY A 226 0.75 10.05 -16.66
CA GLY A 226 1.53 9.13 -17.48
C GLY A 226 1.73 7.73 -16.86
N SER A 227 0.93 7.35 -15.83
CA SER A 227 1.03 6.02 -15.24
C SER A 227 0.44 4.96 -16.17
N ALA A 228 1.00 3.74 -16.15
CA ALA A 228 0.50 2.63 -16.95
C ALA A 228 -0.97 2.31 -16.64
N CYS A 229 -1.71 1.88 -17.65
CA CYS A 229 -3.08 1.41 -17.59
C CYS A 229 -3.20 0.03 -18.26
N TRP A 230 -4.41 -0.47 -18.44
CA TRP A 230 -4.64 -1.73 -19.14
C TRP A 230 -4.17 -1.63 -20.60
N GLU A 231 -4.51 -0.55 -21.27
CA GLU A 231 -4.28 -0.31 -22.69
C GLU A 231 -2.80 -0.04 -23.01
N ASN A 232 -2.14 0.78 -22.17
CA ASN A 232 -0.80 1.31 -22.44
C ASN A 232 0.16 1.14 -21.27
N THR A 233 1.38 0.76 -21.58
CA THR A 233 2.50 0.84 -20.66
C THR A 233 2.93 2.30 -20.44
N ARG A 234 3.76 2.55 -19.45
CA ARG A 234 4.31 3.90 -19.23
C ARG A 234 5.17 4.40 -20.40
N ALA A 235 5.88 3.47 -21.07
CA ALA A 235 6.70 3.79 -22.23
C ALA A 235 5.87 4.20 -23.46
N GLU A 236 4.65 3.70 -23.55
CA GLU A 236 3.67 4.02 -24.59
C GLU A 236 2.78 5.23 -24.21
N GLY A 237 3.16 5.99 -23.18
CA GLY A 237 2.42 7.17 -22.73
C GLY A 237 1.37 6.92 -21.63
N GLY A 238 1.12 5.66 -21.27
CA GLY A 238 0.25 5.28 -20.17
C GLY A 238 -1.18 5.79 -20.29
N THR A 239 -1.78 6.17 -19.16
CA THR A 239 -3.16 6.67 -19.09
C THR A 239 -3.35 7.93 -19.96
N ALA A 240 -2.34 8.79 -20.05
CA ALA A 240 -2.44 10.02 -20.86
C ALA A 240 -2.65 9.69 -22.35
N GLN A 241 -1.88 8.75 -22.89
CA GLN A 241 -2.07 8.32 -24.28
C GLN A 241 -3.42 7.66 -24.51
N ALA A 242 -3.84 6.75 -23.60
CA ALA A 242 -5.15 6.11 -23.71
C ALA A 242 -6.32 7.12 -23.71
N ILE A 243 -6.20 8.19 -22.93
CA ILE A 243 -7.21 9.26 -22.93
C ILE A 243 -7.16 10.08 -24.22
N LEU A 244 -5.98 10.36 -24.77
CA LEU A 244 -5.86 11.00 -26.08
C LEU A 244 -6.51 10.14 -27.17
N ASP A 245 -6.31 8.83 -27.15
CA ASP A 245 -6.93 7.92 -28.12
C ASP A 245 -8.46 7.92 -28.00
N ILE A 246 -9.00 7.99 -26.78
CA ILE A 246 -10.45 8.16 -26.54
C ILE A 246 -10.93 9.49 -27.11
N MET A 247 -10.24 10.59 -26.80
CA MET A 247 -10.62 11.93 -27.26
C MET A 247 -10.52 12.07 -28.78
N THR A 248 -9.64 11.33 -29.44
CA THR A 248 -9.54 11.29 -30.90
C THR A 248 -10.79 10.69 -31.57
N LYS A 249 -11.51 9.79 -30.86
CA LYS A 249 -12.79 9.27 -31.36
C LYS A 249 -13.86 10.36 -31.51
N TYR A 250 -13.69 11.50 -30.82
CA TYR A 250 -14.57 12.66 -30.84
C TYR A 250 -13.93 13.84 -31.59
N SER A 251 -13.09 13.56 -32.57
CA SER A 251 -12.57 14.56 -33.50
C SER A 251 -13.54 14.78 -34.65
N ASP A 252 -13.36 15.89 -35.31
CA ASP A 252 -14.19 16.32 -36.43
C ASP A 252 -15.65 16.54 -36.02
N ASP A 253 -16.61 16.09 -36.78
CA ASP A 253 -18.05 16.30 -36.54
C ASP A 253 -18.66 15.33 -35.48
N ARG A 254 -17.86 14.76 -34.60
CA ARG A 254 -18.33 13.85 -33.55
C ARG A 254 -18.47 14.56 -32.23
N PHE A 255 -19.63 14.42 -31.62
CA PHE A 255 -19.99 15.06 -30.36
C PHE A 255 -19.91 14.07 -29.20
N VAL A 256 -19.54 14.58 -28.04
CA VAL A 256 -19.53 13.84 -26.77
C VAL A 256 -20.93 13.90 -26.16
N PRO A 257 -21.56 12.77 -25.79
CA PRO A 257 -22.85 12.79 -25.15
C PRO A 257 -22.74 13.20 -23.68
N VAL A 258 -23.54 14.17 -23.31
CA VAL A 258 -23.81 14.55 -21.92
C VAL A 258 -25.04 13.85 -21.46
N ARG A 259 -25.00 13.12 -20.36
CA ARG A 259 -26.09 12.31 -19.85
C ARG A 259 -26.63 12.84 -18.54
N ASP A 260 -27.92 12.66 -18.35
CA ASP A 260 -28.52 12.69 -17.03
C ASP A 260 -27.95 11.51 -16.21
N LEU A 261 -27.23 11.81 -15.14
CA LEU A 261 -26.56 10.80 -14.31
C LEU A 261 -27.53 10.04 -13.40
N ASP A 262 -28.77 10.47 -13.27
CA ASP A 262 -29.81 9.76 -12.55
C ASP A 262 -30.52 8.73 -13.43
N THR A 263 -30.87 9.10 -14.66
CA THR A 263 -31.66 8.27 -15.59
C THR A 263 -30.83 7.60 -16.69
N GLY A 264 -29.63 8.08 -16.98
CA GLY A 264 -28.77 7.61 -18.07
C GLY A 264 -29.12 8.14 -19.46
N LYS A 265 -30.21 8.90 -19.59
CA LYS A 265 -30.61 9.46 -20.87
C LYS A 265 -29.64 10.50 -21.37
N VAL A 266 -29.35 10.50 -22.65
CA VAL A 266 -28.59 11.58 -23.29
C VAL A 266 -29.42 12.84 -23.25
N LEU A 267 -28.88 13.87 -22.64
CA LEU A 267 -29.49 15.20 -22.58
C LEU A 267 -29.09 16.03 -23.79
N GLU A 268 -27.83 15.98 -24.12
CA GLU A 268 -27.22 16.87 -25.11
C GLU A 268 -25.99 16.21 -25.75
N TRP A 269 -25.66 16.64 -26.96
CA TRP A 269 -24.46 16.27 -27.68
C TRP A 269 -23.61 17.53 -27.86
N ILE A 270 -22.44 17.58 -27.23
CA ILE A 270 -21.57 18.76 -27.18
C ILE A 270 -20.24 18.47 -27.89
N HIS A 271 -19.81 19.38 -28.74
CA HIS A 271 -18.46 19.28 -29.32
C HIS A 271 -17.42 19.41 -28.21
N LYS A 272 -16.33 18.63 -28.28
CA LYS A 272 -15.31 18.57 -27.22
C LYS A 272 -14.72 19.95 -26.83
N ASP A 273 -14.64 20.87 -27.78
CA ASP A 273 -14.09 22.21 -27.59
C ASP A 273 -15.10 23.23 -27.02
N GLN A 274 -16.38 22.82 -26.91
CA GLN A 274 -17.45 23.66 -26.35
C GLN A 274 -17.71 23.40 -24.86
N PHE A 275 -17.02 22.42 -24.26
CA PHE A 275 -17.12 22.20 -22.83
C PHE A 275 -16.41 23.32 -22.04
N GLU A 276 -16.92 23.63 -20.85
CA GLU A 276 -16.32 24.62 -19.93
C GLU A 276 -14.85 24.33 -19.61
N SER A 277 -14.45 23.08 -19.66
CA SER A 277 -13.06 22.67 -19.47
C SER A 277 -12.76 21.36 -20.19
N VAL A 278 -11.49 21.19 -20.57
CA VAL A 278 -10.98 19.92 -21.12
C VAL A 278 -11.26 18.74 -20.17
N GLY A 279 -11.16 18.98 -18.85
CA GLY A 279 -11.45 17.94 -17.86
C GLY A 279 -12.90 17.46 -17.92
N THR A 280 -13.85 18.35 -18.16
CA THR A 280 -15.26 18.00 -18.32
C THR A 280 -15.49 17.16 -19.58
N ALA A 281 -14.91 17.57 -20.72
CA ALA A 281 -14.95 16.81 -21.95
C ALA A 281 -14.38 15.39 -21.78
N VAL A 282 -13.19 15.28 -21.16
CA VAL A 282 -12.53 13.99 -20.87
C VAL A 282 -13.40 13.12 -19.97
N PHE A 283 -14.04 13.69 -18.93
CA PHE A 283 -14.91 12.91 -18.04
C PHE A 283 -16.09 12.29 -18.80
N TRP A 284 -16.79 13.09 -19.60
CA TRP A 284 -17.95 12.60 -20.35
C TRP A 284 -17.57 11.59 -21.44
N ALA A 285 -16.47 11.81 -22.14
CA ALA A 285 -15.94 10.86 -23.11
C ALA A 285 -15.56 9.53 -22.45
N CYS A 286 -14.88 9.58 -21.31
CA CYS A 286 -14.53 8.38 -20.54
C CYS A 286 -15.75 7.68 -19.96
N LEU A 287 -16.74 8.42 -19.47
CA LEU A 287 -17.99 7.84 -18.99
C LEU A 287 -18.75 7.11 -20.10
N GLU A 288 -18.83 7.70 -21.29
CA GLU A 288 -19.44 7.06 -22.44
C GLU A 288 -18.71 5.77 -22.84
N GLU A 289 -17.38 5.77 -22.83
CA GLU A 289 -16.58 4.57 -23.09
C GLU A 289 -16.87 3.47 -22.05
N VAL A 290 -16.93 3.83 -20.78
CA VAL A 290 -17.27 2.89 -19.69
C VAL A 290 -18.68 2.32 -19.84
N LEU A 291 -19.66 3.14 -20.18
CA LEU A 291 -21.06 2.69 -20.34
C LEU A 291 -21.25 1.78 -21.57
N ARG A 292 -20.44 1.94 -22.61
CA ARG A 292 -20.44 1.07 -23.80
C ARG A 292 -19.68 -0.23 -23.60
N THR A 293 -18.75 -0.26 -22.64
CA THR A 293 -17.90 -1.44 -22.40
C THR A 293 -18.64 -2.42 -21.49
N PRO A 294 -18.74 -3.71 -21.85
CA PRO A 294 -19.33 -4.71 -20.98
C PRO A 294 -18.65 -4.76 -19.61
N PRO A 295 -19.38 -4.96 -18.51
CA PRO A 295 -18.79 -5.01 -17.16
C PRO A 295 -17.69 -6.05 -17.01
N GLU A 296 -17.76 -7.16 -17.72
CA GLU A 296 -16.76 -8.24 -17.73
C GLU A 296 -15.42 -7.75 -18.26
N GLU A 297 -15.43 -6.92 -19.29
CA GLU A 297 -14.22 -6.30 -19.84
C GLU A 297 -13.64 -5.26 -18.89
N LEU A 298 -14.49 -4.45 -18.25
CA LEU A 298 -14.06 -3.48 -17.23
C LEU A 298 -13.48 -4.14 -15.97
N ARG A 299 -13.84 -5.40 -15.70
CA ARG A 299 -13.30 -6.19 -14.58
C ARG A 299 -11.92 -6.78 -14.85
N LYS A 300 -11.42 -6.73 -16.07
CA LYS A 300 -10.06 -7.18 -16.40
C LYS A 300 -9.03 -6.21 -15.85
N VAL A 301 -8.02 -6.74 -15.19
CA VAL A 301 -6.89 -5.96 -14.67
C VAL A 301 -5.59 -6.69 -14.94
N SER A 302 -4.53 -5.97 -15.20
CA SER A 302 -3.20 -6.54 -15.30
C SER A 302 -2.38 -6.27 -14.04
N LEU A 303 -1.63 -7.28 -13.61
CA LEU A 303 -0.80 -7.21 -12.41
C LEU A 303 0.57 -6.66 -12.75
N THR A 304 1.06 -5.77 -11.92
CA THR A 304 2.44 -5.27 -11.96
C THR A 304 3.00 -5.15 -10.55
N VAL A 305 4.32 -5.09 -10.43
CA VAL A 305 4.99 -4.91 -9.15
C VAL A 305 5.80 -3.64 -9.18
N VAL A 306 5.54 -2.78 -8.21
CA VAL A 306 6.32 -1.57 -7.94
C VAL A 306 7.35 -1.90 -6.87
N LYS A 307 8.63 -1.70 -7.21
CA LYS A 307 9.73 -1.85 -6.28
C LYS A 307 9.88 -0.54 -5.49
N GLU A 308 9.58 -0.61 -4.22
CA GLU A 308 9.80 0.48 -3.27
C GLU A 308 10.98 0.15 -2.36
N PRO A 309 11.64 1.14 -1.77
CA PRO A 309 12.61 0.86 -0.71
C PRO A 309 11.95 0.01 0.38
N SER A 310 12.57 -1.11 0.71
CA SER A 310 12.15 -2.12 1.69
C SER A 310 10.99 -3.04 1.32
N LYS A 311 10.29 -2.89 0.19
CA LYS A 311 9.24 -3.84 -0.22
C LYS A 311 8.96 -3.86 -1.72
N ALA A 312 8.43 -4.99 -2.19
CA ALA A 312 7.80 -5.12 -3.49
C ALA A 312 6.28 -5.01 -3.30
N ARG A 313 5.66 -3.99 -3.88
CA ARG A 313 4.21 -3.77 -3.79
C ARG A 313 3.54 -4.24 -5.07
N VAL A 314 2.62 -5.18 -4.94
CA VAL A 314 1.78 -5.60 -6.06
C VAL A 314 0.69 -4.56 -6.28
N VAL A 315 0.55 -4.10 -7.51
CA VAL A 315 -0.50 -3.17 -7.92
C VAL A 315 -1.16 -3.69 -9.20
N THR A 316 -2.40 -3.28 -9.40
CA THR A 316 -3.17 -3.65 -10.58
C THR A 316 -3.39 -2.44 -11.48
N LYS A 317 -3.46 -2.70 -12.78
CA LYS A 317 -3.74 -1.69 -13.81
C LYS A 317 -5.05 -2.05 -14.48
N GLY A 318 -6.03 -1.19 -14.38
CA GLY A 318 -7.31 -1.32 -15.05
C GLY A 318 -7.44 -0.40 -16.26
N CYS A 319 -8.61 -0.41 -16.88
CA CYS A 319 -8.99 0.43 -18.00
C CYS A 319 -8.81 1.92 -17.67
N ALA A 320 -8.23 2.68 -18.58
CA ALA A 320 -7.95 4.10 -18.42
C ALA A 320 -9.22 4.93 -18.24
N ALA A 321 -10.24 4.68 -19.05
CA ALA A 321 -11.53 5.38 -18.95
C ALA A 321 -12.19 5.17 -17.59
N LEU A 322 -12.25 3.91 -17.12
CA LEU A 322 -12.76 3.56 -15.80
C LEU A 322 -11.99 4.27 -14.69
N LYS A 323 -10.66 4.33 -14.79
CA LYS A 323 -9.81 5.01 -13.81
C LYS A 323 -10.18 6.50 -13.68
N ILE A 324 -10.45 7.21 -14.78
CA ILE A 324 -10.87 8.62 -14.75
C ILE A 324 -12.18 8.79 -14.01
N VAL A 325 -13.17 7.95 -14.32
CA VAL A 325 -14.49 7.99 -13.65
C VAL A 325 -14.35 7.70 -12.15
N LEU A 326 -13.63 6.63 -11.79
CA LEU A 326 -13.43 6.26 -10.38
C LEU A 326 -12.61 7.30 -9.61
N ASP A 327 -11.58 7.91 -10.22
CA ASP A 327 -10.77 8.95 -9.58
C ASP A 327 -11.60 10.19 -9.26
N THR A 328 -12.50 10.56 -10.17
CA THR A 328 -13.43 11.68 -9.96
C THR A 328 -14.36 11.40 -8.78
N ILE A 329 -14.97 10.20 -8.74
CA ILE A 329 -15.81 9.76 -7.61
C ILE A 329 -15.00 9.75 -6.31
N SER A 330 -13.78 9.23 -6.35
CA SER A 330 -12.90 9.15 -5.17
C SER A 330 -12.56 10.51 -4.57
N LYS A 331 -12.37 11.53 -5.40
CA LYS A 331 -12.09 12.89 -4.93
C LYS A 331 -13.29 13.48 -4.20
N ILE A 332 -14.49 13.27 -4.72
CA ILE A 332 -15.73 13.66 -4.05
C ILE A 332 -15.87 12.92 -2.72
N CYS A 333 -15.76 11.59 -2.75
CA CYS A 333 -15.94 10.73 -1.57
C CYS A 333 -14.86 10.91 -0.49
N SER A 334 -13.64 11.31 -0.86
CA SER A 334 -12.55 11.51 0.09
C SER A 334 -12.59 12.86 0.80
N TYR A 335 -13.29 13.84 0.24
CA TYR A 335 -13.31 15.19 0.80
C TYR A 335 -13.95 15.26 2.19
N PRO A 336 -15.14 14.71 2.44
CA PRO A 336 -15.75 14.74 3.77
C PRO A 336 -14.91 14.01 4.82
N LEU A 337 -14.21 12.93 4.45
CA LEU A 337 -13.29 12.25 5.36
C LEU A 337 -12.11 13.12 5.78
N LYS A 338 -11.61 13.96 4.87
CA LYS A 338 -10.49 14.86 5.15
C LYS A 338 -10.88 16.08 5.99
N LYS A 339 -12.15 16.45 6.00
CA LYS A 339 -12.62 17.69 6.61
C LYS A 339 -13.64 17.49 7.73
N GLY A 340 -14.31 16.36 7.76
CA GLY A 340 -15.36 16.06 8.71
C GLY A 340 -14.95 15.19 9.89
N ILE A 341 -13.86 14.46 9.77
CA ILE A 341 -13.36 13.56 10.82
C ILE A 341 -11.91 13.91 11.12
N ARG A 342 -11.65 14.50 12.30
CA ARG A 342 -10.30 14.93 12.70
C ARG A 342 -9.25 13.80 12.62
N THR A 343 -9.60 12.62 13.10
CA THR A 343 -8.72 11.44 13.05
C THR A 343 -8.46 10.91 11.64
N SER A 344 -9.33 11.24 10.68
CA SER A 344 -9.21 10.84 9.28
C SER A 344 -8.31 11.77 8.48
N GLU A 345 -8.12 13.01 8.92
CA GLU A 345 -7.35 14.01 8.19
C GLU A 345 -5.90 13.57 7.99
N SER A 346 -5.25 13.03 9.03
CA SER A 346 -3.88 12.52 8.94
C SER A 346 -3.77 11.28 8.04
N GLY A 347 -4.73 10.37 8.09
CA GLY A 347 -4.74 9.15 7.27
C GLY A 347 -5.05 9.40 5.79
N MET A 348 -5.89 10.38 5.48
CA MET A 348 -6.33 10.73 4.13
C MET A 348 -5.55 11.89 3.51
N GLY A 349 -4.77 12.60 4.30
CA GLY A 349 -4.04 13.79 3.91
C GLY A 349 -2.61 13.53 3.44
N LYS A 350 -1.75 14.50 3.68
CA LYS A 350 -0.31 14.46 3.35
C LYS A 350 0.48 13.88 4.54
N SER A 351 1.67 13.36 4.28
CA SER A 351 2.54 12.70 5.28
C SER A 351 2.85 13.57 6.51
N HIS A 352 2.92 14.90 6.36
CA HIS A 352 3.17 15.80 7.49
C HIS A 352 2.01 15.89 8.48
N HIS A 353 0.80 15.43 8.11
CA HIS A 353 -0.33 15.43 9.02
C HIS A 353 -0.14 14.45 10.19
N GLY A 354 0.74 13.47 10.08
CA GLY A 354 1.14 12.63 11.21
C GLY A 354 1.80 13.42 12.34
N TRP A 355 2.58 14.44 12.00
CA TRP A 355 3.20 15.33 12.98
C TRP A 355 2.16 16.18 13.72
N ASN A 356 1.08 16.57 13.06
CA ASN A 356 -0.02 17.30 13.70
C ASN A 356 -0.67 16.46 14.79
N LEU A 357 -0.81 15.13 14.57
CA LEU A 357 -1.32 14.24 15.62
C LEU A 357 -0.43 14.26 16.87
N PHE A 358 0.88 14.19 16.71
CA PHE A 358 1.80 14.27 17.85
C PHE A 358 1.76 15.64 18.53
N ARG A 359 1.75 16.71 17.76
CA ARG A 359 1.63 18.07 18.29
C ARG A 359 0.34 18.25 19.09
N ASP A 360 -0.80 17.81 18.52
CA ASP A 360 -2.10 17.94 19.16
C ASP A 360 -2.18 17.07 20.43
N PHE A 361 -1.54 15.88 20.39
CA PHE A 361 -1.49 14.98 21.55
C PHE A 361 -0.64 15.53 22.71
N PHE A 362 0.44 16.25 22.44
CA PHE A 362 1.29 16.90 23.43
C PHE A 362 0.97 18.39 23.59
N SER A 363 -0.24 18.83 23.22
CA SER A 363 -0.71 20.20 23.43
C SER A 363 -1.09 20.44 24.89
N GLU A 364 -1.06 21.70 25.32
CA GLU A 364 -1.56 22.11 26.63
C GLU A 364 -3.02 21.71 26.82
N GLU A 365 -3.86 21.90 25.78
CA GLU A 365 -5.27 21.49 25.80
C GLU A 365 -5.45 19.99 26.10
N MET A 366 -4.62 19.13 25.53
CA MET A 366 -4.67 17.70 25.79
C MET A 366 -4.11 17.37 27.18
N TYR A 367 -3.07 18.07 27.61
CA TYR A 367 -2.55 17.94 28.97
C TYR A 367 -3.62 18.30 30.02
N ASP A 368 -4.30 19.42 29.81
CA ASP A 368 -5.38 19.87 30.70
C ASP A 368 -6.54 18.86 30.67
N LEU A 369 -6.91 18.35 29.52
CA LEU A 369 -7.95 17.31 29.40
C LEU A 369 -7.61 16.03 30.17
N LEU A 370 -6.35 15.61 30.15
CA LEU A 370 -5.92 14.32 30.73
C LEU A 370 -5.56 14.43 32.21
N PHE A 371 -4.98 15.55 32.66
CA PHE A 371 -4.28 15.61 33.95
C PHE A 371 -4.75 16.74 34.92
N THR A 372 -5.60 17.67 34.48
CA THR A 372 -6.09 18.72 35.41
C THR A 372 -7.28 18.24 36.24
N GLU A 373 -7.34 18.66 37.50
CA GLU A 373 -8.44 18.30 38.40
C GLU A 373 -9.78 18.89 37.96
N ASP A 374 -9.76 20.08 37.31
CA ASP A 374 -10.95 20.79 36.81
C ASP A 374 -11.34 20.40 35.38
N ARG A 375 -10.83 19.25 34.86
CA ARG A 375 -11.15 18.79 33.54
C ARG A 375 -12.65 18.65 33.33
N LYS A 376 -13.17 19.41 32.38
CA LYS A 376 -14.59 19.37 31.98
C LYS A 376 -14.84 18.18 31.08
N LEU A 377 -14.99 17.00 31.63
CA LEU A 377 -15.46 15.84 30.94
C LEU A 377 -16.96 15.95 30.77
N ARG A 378 -17.48 15.71 29.58
CA ARG A 378 -18.92 15.62 29.39
C ARG A 378 -19.41 14.32 30.00
N GLU A 379 -20.45 14.35 30.78
CA GLU A 379 -21.03 13.16 31.43
C GLU A 379 -21.52 12.12 30.42
N ASP A 380 -21.85 12.54 29.21
CA ASP A 380 -22.27 11.70 28.09
C ASP A 380 -21.10 11.16 27.24
N ASP A 381 -19.85 11.52 27.57
CA ASP A 381 -18.68 10.99 26.87
C ASP A 381 -18.43 9.54 27.31
N PRO A 382 -18.48 8.57 26.40
CA PRO A 382 -18.28 7.15 26.73
C PRO A 382 -16.89 6.83 27.30
N TYR A 383 -15.96 7.77 27.26
CA TYR A 383 -14.60 7.62 27.81
C TYR A 383 -14.40 8.30 29.17
N VAL A 384 -15.42 8.96 29.74
CA VAL A 384 -15.31 9.69 31.01
C VAL A 384 -14.67 8.85 32.10
N ASP A 385 -15.14 7.61 32.28
CA ASP A 385 -14.61 6.69 33.29
C ASP A 385 -13.15 6.31 33.08
N HIS A 386 -12.73 6.21 31.83
CA HIS A 386 -11.35 5.86 31.49
C HIS A 386 -10.43 7.08 31.63
N ILE A 387 -10.84 8.23 31.13
CA ILE A 387 -10.06 9.47 31.21
C ILE A 387 -9.92 9.90 32.67
N SER A 388 -10.96 9.73 33.49
CA SER A 388 -10.92 10.07 34.93
C SER A 388 -9.89 9.28 35.72
N ARG A 389 -9.49 8.10 35.28
CA ARG A 389 -8.47 7.25 35.92
C ARG A 389 -7.04 7.58 35.51
N ILE A 390 -6.84 8.40 34.47
CA ILE A 390 -5.50 8.80 34.02
C ILE A 390 -4.98 9.88 34.96
N GLN A 391 -3.85 9.60 35.63
CA GLN A 391 -3.19 10.56 36.55
C GLN A 391 -1.85 11.02 35.99
N THR A 392 -1.16 10.17 35.27
CA THR A 392 0.16 10.44 34.70
C THR A 392 0.28 9.93 33.27
N TRP A 393 1.32 10.33 32.56
CA TRP A 393 1.63 9.78 31.23
C TRP A 393 1.91 8.28 31.24
N GLU A 394 2.24 7.69 32.39
CA GLU A 394 2.45 6.26 32.54
C GLU A 394 1.13 5.47 32.41
N ASP A 395 -0.01 6.13 32.68
CA ASP A 395 -1.34 5.55 32.50
C ASP A 395 -1.83 5.62 31.06
N VAL A 396 -1.08 6.25 30.15
CA VAL A 396 -1.46 6.45 28.76
C VAL A 396 -0.76 5.43 27.86
N PHE A 397 -1.54 4.58 27.20
CA PHE A 397 -1.04 3.55 26.30
C PHE A 397 -1.30 3.91 24.85
N PHE A 398 -0.24 3.80 24.03
CA PHE A 398 -0.36 3.89 22.58
C PHE A 398 -0.45 2.52 21.97
N SER A 399 -1.51 2.25 21.24
CA SER A 399 -1.61 1.08 20.40
C SER A 399 -1.45 1.50 18.93
N SER A 400 -0.40 0.98 18.29
CA SER A 400 -0.14 1.16 16.86
C SER A 400 -0.31 -0.17 16.14
N THR A 401 -1.29 -0.25 15.26
CA THR A 401 -1.60 -1.45 14.48
C THR A 401 -1.31 -1.22 13.01
N ASP A 402 -0.53 -2.12 12.41
CA ASP A 402 -0.30 -2.16 10.95
C ASP A 402 -0.83 -3.48 10.41
N TYR A 403 -1.73 -3.40 9.44
CA TYR A 403 -2.36 -4.57 8.84
C TYR A 403 -1.57 -5.04 7.63
N GLN A 404 -1.17 -6.28 7.65
CA GLN A 404 -0.57 -6.93 6.50
C GLN A 404 -1.64 -7.22 5.43
N GLU A 405 -1.43 -6.75 4.19
CA GLU A 405 -2.30 -7.04 3.05
C GLU A 405 -3.77 -6.62 3.25
N ALA A 406 -3.98 -5.53 3.98
CA ALA A 406 -5.30 -5.04 4.32
C ALA A 406 -6.25 -4.94 3.11
N THR A 407 -5.77 -4.41 1.98
CA THR A 407 -6.55 -4.28 0.76
C THR A 407 -6.82 -5.60 0.05
N ASP A 408 -5.88 -6.54 0.11
CA ASP A 408 -5.93 -7.81 -0.63
C ASP A 408 -6.91 -8.81 0.01
N ARG A 409 -7.13 -8.65 1.31
CA ARG A 409 -8.00 -9.54 2.10
C ARG A 409 -9.40 -8.99 2.36
N MET A 410 -9.67 -7.75 1.97
CA MET A 410 -10.98 -7.12 2.20
C MET A 410 -12.09 -7.85 1.45
N ILE A 411 -13.17 -8.19 2.14
CA ILE A 411 -14.30 -8.88 1.54
C ILE A 411 -15.20 -7.93 0.74
N HIS A 412 -15.69 -8.40 -0.40
CA HIS A 412 -16.53 -7.59 -1.30
C HIS A 412 -17.86 -7.19 -0.68
N SER A 413 -18.49 -8.08 0.11
CA SER A 413 -19.75 -7.78 0.80
C SER A 413 -19.64 -6.59 1.75
N PHE A 414 -18.54 -6.50 2.54
CA PHE A 414 -18.24 -5.33 3.36
C PHE A 414 -18.08 -4.07 2.51
N SER A 415 -17.26 -4.15 1.45
CA SER A 415 -17.00 -3.02 0.57
C SER A 415 -18.25 -2.51 -0.13
N ARG A 416 -19.19 -3.41 -0.48
CA ARG A 416 -20.50 -3.05 -1.03
C ARG A 416 -21.37 -2.28 -0.04
N ILE A 417 -21.45 -2.73 1.21
CA ILE A 417 -22.21 -2.02 2.26
C ILE A 417 -21.66 -0.61 2.45
N VAL A 418 -20.35 -0.50 2.69
CA VAL A 418 -19.70 0.78 2.94
C VAL A 418 -19.77 1.69 1.72
N GLY A 419 -19.37 1.19 0.55
CA GLY A 419 -19.31 1.97 -0.69
C GLY A 419 -20.68 2.50 -1.10
N SER A 420 -21.71 1.65 -1.05
CA SER A 420 -23.08 2.05 -1.42
C SER A 420 -23.61 3.17 -0.54
N ARG A 421 -23.53 3.03 0.80
CA ARG A 421 -24.03 4.03 1.75
C ARG A 421 -23.24 5.32 1.69
N TRP A 422 -21.92 5.22 1.66
CA TRP A 422 -21.06 6.39 1.61
C TRP A 422 -21.21 7.21 0.33
N MET A 423 -21.19 6.55 -0.83
CA MET A 423 -21.42 7.24 -2.11
C MET A 423 -22.79 7.92 -2.17
N ARG A 424 -23.84 7.30 -1.58
CA ARG A 424 -25.16 7.92 -1.50
C ARG A 424 -25.13 9.17 -0.62
N LYS A 425 -24.50 9.13 0.56
CA LYS A 425 -24.37 10.31 1.43
C LYS A 425 -23.55 11.42 0.75
N CYS A 426 -22.55 11.07 -0.03
CA CYS A 426 -21.76 12.03 -0.82
C CYS A 426 -22.49 12.56 -2.06
N GLY A 427 -23.73 12.16 -2.31
CA GLY A 427 -24.51 12.63 -3.47
C GLY A 427 -24.00 12.11 -4.82
N ILE A 428 -23.30 10.96 -4.83
CA ILE A 428 -22.85 10.36 -6.09
C ILE A 428 -24.08 9.83 -6.85
N PRO A 429 -24.28 10.23 -8.12
CA PRO A 429 -25.41 9.83 -8.93
C PRO A 429 -25.55 8.31 -9.11
N PRO A 430 -26.77 7.79 -9.31
CA PRO A 430 -27.05 6.36 -9.43
C PRO A 430 -26.19 5.62 -10.47
N ILE A 431 -26.01 6.21 -11.64
CA ILE A 431 -25.21 5.60 -12.72
C ILE A 431 -23.76 5.39 -12.27
N LEU A 432 -23.14 6.40 -11.68
CA LEU A 432 -21.77 6.32 -11.21
C LEU A 432 -21.63 5.32 -10.05
N ARG A 433 -22.62 5.27 -9.15
CA ARG A 433 -22.68 4.24 -8.10
C ARG A 433 -22.81 2.84 -8.71
N GLY A 434 -23.65 2.69 -9.73
CA GLY A 434 -23.84 1.45 -10.47
C GLY A 434 -22.55 0.93 -11.08
N ILE A 435 -21.75 1.77 -11.71
CA ILE A 435 -20.43 1.43 -12.28
C ILE A 435 -19.51 0.88 -11.17
N VAL A 436 -19.38 1.60 -10.05
CA VAL A 436 -18.53 1.16 -8.94
C VAL A 436 -18.99 -0.20 -8.42
N MET A 437 -20.28 -0.38 -8.19
CA MET A 437 -20.84 -1.61 -7.64
C MET A 437 -20.72 -2.79 -8.61
N ALA A 438 -20.82 -2.54 -9.91
CA ALA A 438 -20.71 -3.57 -10.94
C ALA A 438 -19.27 -4.01 -11.21
N VAL A 439 -18.29 -3.18 -10.90
CA VAL A 439 -16.87 -3.47 -11.24
C VAL A 439 -15.99 -3.65 -10.03
N CYS A 440 -15.97 -2.69 -9.07
CA CYS A 440 -14.96 -2.65 -8.02
C CYS A 440 -15.15 -3.69 -6.91
N PHE A 441 -16.40 -4.08 -6.61
CA PHE A 441 -16.76 -4.98 -5.51
C PHE A 441 -17.36 -6.30 -6.02
N GLN A 442 -16.86 -6.78 -7.14
CA GLN A 442 -17.24 -8.03 -7.79
C GLN A 442 -15.97 -8.84 -8.09
N PRO A 443 -16.08 -10.15 -8.32
CA PRO A 443 -14.97 -10.93 -8.82
C PRO A 443 -14.38 -10.33 -10.09
N ARG A 444 -13.05 -10.23 -10.13
CA ARG A 444 -12.32 -9.63 -11.26
C ARG A 444 -11.30 -10.62 -11.82
N GLN A 445 -10.97 -10.48 -13.09
CA GLN A 445 -9.94 -11.28 -13.75
C GLN A 445 -8.61 -10.55 -13.70
N VAL A 446 -7.63 -11.17 -13.04
CA VAL A 446 -6.27 -10.63 -12.88
C VAL A 446 -5.33 -11.32 -13.86
N TYR A 447 -4.88 -10.57 -14.85
CA TYR A 447 -3.92 -11.01 -15.85
C TYR A 447 -2.50 -10.70 -15.38
N PHE A 448 -1.58 -11.63 -15.61
CA PHE A 448 -0.18 -11.42 -15.27
C PHE A 448 0.75 -12.03 -16.30
N SER A 449 1.92 -11.41 -16.47
CA SER A 449 2.97 -11.92 -17.34
C SER A 449 3.79 -12.96 -16.60
N ALA A 450 3.97 -14.10 -17.23
CA ALA A 450 4.86 -15.18 -16.82
C ALA A 450 6.11 -15.26 -17.70
N THR A 451 6.63 -14.11 -18.14
CA THR A 451 7.83 -14.04 -18.96
C THR A 451 9.10 -14.04 -18.13
N GLY A 452 10.09 -14.81 -18.55
CA GLY A 452 11.41 -14.94 -17.93
C GLY A 452 11.56 -16.17 -17.04
N PRO A 453 12.81 -16.59 -16.77
CA PRO A 453 13.10 -17.87 -16.10
C PRO A 453 12.46 -18.03 -14.72
N LEU A 454 12.25 -16.92 -13.99
CA LEU A 454 11.70 -16.93 -12.65
C LEU A 454 10.21 -16.56 -12.58
N SER A 455 9.61 -16.15 -13.70
CA SER A 455 8.24 -15.63 -13.69
C SER A 455 7.20 -16.72 -13.48
N ASN A 456 7.51 -17.95 -13.85
CA ASN A 456 6.60 -19.10 -13.77
C ASN A 456 6.78 -19.93 -12.50
N ILE A 457 7.86 -19.71 -11.74
CA ILE A 457 8.16 -20.55 -10.57
C ILE A 457 7.11 -20.35 -9.48
N GLY A 458 6.30 -21.38 -9.26
CA GLY A 458 5.33 -21.47 -8.19
C GLY A 458 4.23 -20.42 -8.22
N LEU A 459 3.88 -19.90 -9.38
CA LEU A 459 2.65 -19.14 -9.53
C LEU A 459 1.45 -20.10 -9.45
N PRO A 460 0.35 -19.70 -8.79
CA PRO A 460 -0.82 -20.54 -8.62
C PRO A 460 -1.67 -20.56 -9.90
N VAL A 461 -1.14 -21.16 -10.95
CA VAL A 461 -1.80 -21.30 -12.24
C VAL A 461 -1.75 -22.74 -12.69
N GLU A 462 -2.81 -23.19 -13.31
CA GLU A 462 -2.89 -24.49 -13.97
C GLU A 462 -2.62 -24.31 -15.47
N GLY A 463 -1.70 -25.10 -15.99
CA GLY A 463 -1.30 -25.05 -17.40
C GLY A 463 -0.72 -23.68 -17.82
N ASP A 464 -1.07 -23.27 -19.03
CA ASP A 464 -0.63 -22.00 -19.63
C ASP A 464 -1.50 -20.80 -19.22
N THR A 465 -2.47 -20.99 -18.35
CA THR A 465 -3.41 -19.93 -17.96
C THR A 465 -2.70 -18.90 -17.10
N ARG A 466 -2.68 -17.67 -17.58
CA ARG A 466 -2.06 -16.50 -16.93
C ARG A 466 -3.12 -15.55 -16.36
N VAL A 467 -4.25 -16.11 -16.00
CA VAL A 467 -5.41 -15.38 -15.49
C VAL A 467 -5.92 -16.07 -14.24
N VAL A 468 -6.13 -15.31 -13.18
CA VAL A 468 -6.77 -15.80 -11.96
C VAL A 468 -7.98 -14.93 -11.63
N THR A 469 -8.97 -15.52 -11.01
CA THR A 469 -10.14 -14.78 -10.52
C THR A 469 -9.87 -14.27 -9.10
N LEU A 470 -10.10 -12.98 -8.91
CA LEU A 470 -10.08 -12.34 -7.61
C LEU A 470 -11.46 -12.49 -6.98
N TYR A 471 -11.55 -13.19 -5.84
CA TYR A 471 -12.78 -13.36 -5.06
C TYR A 471 -12.88 -12.41 -3.87
N ARG A 472 -11.78 -11.84 -3.44
CA ARG A 472 -11.69 -10.84 -2.37
C ARG A 472 -10.62 -9.80 -2.68
N GLY A 473 -10.61 -8.71 -1.93
CA GLY A 473 -9.69 -7.61 -2.08
C GLY A 473 -10.31 -6.41 -2.81
N VAL A 474 -9.87 -5.24 -2.38
CA VAL A 474 -10.13 -3.96 -3.07
C VAL A 474 -8.80 -3.55 -3.68
N LEU A 475 -8.75 -3.48 -5.00
CA LEU A 475 -7.49 -3.37 -5.72
C LEU A 475 -6.81 -2.02 -5.48
N MET A 476 -5.52 -2.03 -5.18
CA MET A 476 -4.75 -0.81 -4.95
C MET A 476 -4.65 0.12 -6.18
N GLY A 477 -4.95 -0.39 -7.37
CA GLY A 477 -5.07 0.40 -8.60
C GLY A 477 -6.36 1.19 -8.71
N ASP A 478 -7.39 0.86 -7.92
CA ASP A 478 -8.67 1.54 -7.94
C ASP A 478 -8.66 2.76 -7.00
N PRO A 479 -9.01 3.95 -7.47
CA PRO A 479 -8.93 5.17 -6.67
C PRO A 479 -9.79 5.17 -5.40
N LEU A 480 -10.90 4.42 -5.37
CA LEU A 480 -11.80 4.30 -4.21
C LEU A 480 -11.25 3.42 -3.08
N THR A 481 -10.25 2.61 -3.34
CA THR A 481 -9.67 1.66 -2.36
C THR A 481 -9.28 2.34 -1.06
N LYS A 482 -8.67 3.52 -1.15
CA LYS A 482 -8.24 4.27 0.04
C LYS A 482 -9.41 4.71 0.91
N VAL A 483 -10.55 5.07 0.31
CA VAL A 483 -11.77 5.45 1.02
C VAL A 483 -12.34 4.25 1.77
N ILE A 484 -12.47 3.10 1.09
CA ILE A 484 -13.00 1.87 1.70
C ILE A 484 -12.09 1.38 2.83
N LEU A 485 -10.77 1.36 2.61
CA LEU A 485 -9.80 0.98 3.64
C LEU A 485 -9.89 1.88 4.87
N HIS A 486 -10.08 3.18 4.67
CA HIS A 486 -10.22 4.12 5.77
C HIS A 486 -11.47 3.83 6.60
N PHE A 487 -12.61 3.63 5.94
CA PHE A 487 -13.85 3.26 6.63
C PHE A 487 -13.74 1.95 7.39
N SER A 488 -13.04 0.94 6.87
CA SER A 488 -12.86 -0.32 7.58
C SER A 488 -12.21 -0.12 8.95
N ASN A 489 -11.22 0.78 9.04
CA ASN A 489 -10.57 1.13 10.31
C ASN A 489 -11.52 1.88 11.26
N VAL A 490 -12.28 2.85 10.75
CA VAL A 490 -13.18 3.65 11.59
C VAL A 490 -14.34 2.80 12.09
N ILE A 491 -14.94 1.99 11.23
CA ILE A 491 -16.04 1.08 11.60
C ILE A 491 -15.58 0.04 12.60
N ALA A 492 -14.40 -0.57 12.39
CA ALA A 492 -13.85 -1.56 13.32
C ALA A 492 -13.66 -1.00 14.72
N ARG A 493 -13.16 0.24 14.84
CA ARG A 493 -13.04 0.93 16.14
C ARG A 493 -14.41 1.17 16.76
N ARG A 494 -15.38 1.67 15.98
CA ARG A 494 -16.73 1.96 16.50
C ARG A 494 -17.43 0.70 16.99
N LEU A 495 -17.38 -0.37 16.20
CA LEU A 495 -17.95 -1.66 16.60
C LEU A 495 -17.26 -2.25 17.82
N GLY A 496 -15.93 -2.15 17.89
CA GLY A 496 -15.17 -2.60 19.05
C GLY A 496 -15.60 -1.90 20.32
N GLN A 497 -15.84 -0.59 20.28
CA GLN A 497 -16.35 0.18 21.41
C GLN A 497 -17.77 -0.27 21.80
N GLN A 498 -18.69 -0.31 20.84
CA GLN A 498 -20.07 -0.74 21.10
C GLN A 498 -20.16 -2.14 21.71
N LEU A 499 -19.31 -3.07 21.26
CA LEU A 499 -19.25 -4.42 21.79
C LEU A 499 -18.66 -4.48 23.20
N ALA A 500 -17.69 -3.62 23.51
CA ALA A 500 -17.13 -3.49 24.86
C ALA A 500 -18.18 -2.95 25.85
N ASP A 501 -18.91 -1.91 25.43
CA ASP A 501 -19.94 -1.26 26.26
C ASP A 501 -21.17 -2.17 26.48
N ALA A 502 -21.51 -3.02 25.51
CA ALA A 502 -22.68 -3.91 25.59
C ALA A 502 -22.54 -5.11 26.55
N SER A 503 -21.49 -5.18 27.37
CA SER A 503 -21.20 -6.29 28.30
C SER A 503 -21.16 -7.71 27.67
N ILE A 504 -21.41 -7.84 26.39
CA ILE A 504 -21.35 -9.10 25.63
C ILE A 504 -19.91 -9.67 25.62
N PHE A 505 -18.94 -8.76 25.71
CA PHE A 505 -17.52 -9.08 25.73
C PHE A 505 -16.87 -8.74 27.07
N ARG A 506 -17.47 -9.18 28.17
CA ARG A 506 -16.90 -9.02 29.53
C ARG A 506 -15.49 -9.58 29.70
N HIS A 507 -15.02 -10.35 28.71
CA HIS A 507 -13.65 -10.89 28.67
C HIS A 507 -12.63 -9.95 28.02
N PHE A 508 -13.07 -8.84 27.42
CA PHE A 508 -12.16 -7.85 26.84
C PHE A 508 -11.93 -6.72 27.81
N THR A 509 -10.67 -6.44 28.05
CA THR A 509 -10.28 -5.38 29.01
C THR A 509 -10.56 -3.98 28.47
N ASN A 510 -10.75 -3.83 27.14
CA ASN A 510 -11.05 -2.55 26.50
C ASN A 510 -11.68 -2.74 25.12
N GLY A 511 -12.33 -1.69 24.60
CA GLY A 511 -12.94 -1.67 23.25
C GLY A 511 -11.95 -1.84 22.10
N TYR A 512 -10.68 -1.70 22.37
CA TYR A 512 -9.62 -1.86 21.39
C TYR A 512 -9.39 -3.33 21.02
N GLU A 513 -9.41 -4.22 22.01
CA GLU A 513 -9.30 -5.68 21.80
C GLU A 513 -10.51 -6.19 21.03
N ALA A 514 -11.71 -5.72 21.38
CA ALA A 514 -12.92 -6.03 20.64
C ALA A 514 -12.85 -5.52 19.20
N ALA A 515 -12.34 -4.30 18.96
CA ALA A 515 -12.13 -3.76 17.62
C ALA A 515 -11.13 -4.59 16.81
N ALA A 516 -10.05 -5.06 17.41
CA ALA A 516 -9.04 -5.88 16.74
C ALA A 516 -9.61 -7.23 16.31
N ILE A 517 -10.42 -7.88 17.16
CA ILE A 517 -11.08 -9.14 16.84
C ILE A 517 -12.11 -8.94 15.75
N PHE A 518 -12.92 -7.92 15.83
CA PHE A 518 -13.91 -7.60 14.80
C PHE A 518 -13.25 -7.25 13.47
N HIS A 519 -12.17 -6.50 13.53
CA HIS A 519 -11.35 -6.21 12.36
C HIS A 519 -10.79 -7.50 11.74
N LYS A 520 -10.31 -8.42 12.56
CA LYS A 520 -9.86 -9.74 12.10
C LYS A 520 -11.00 -10.51 11.42
N ALA A 521 -12.21 -10.46 11.96
CA ALA A 521 -13.38 -11.11 11.36
C ALA A 521 -13.79 -10.52 10.01
N ILE A 522 -13.61 -9.19 9.82
CA ILE A 522 -13.88 -8.53 8.53
C ILE A 522 -12.83 -8.92 7.48
N TRP A 523 -11.60 -9.22 7.88
CA TRP A 523 -10.47 -9.49 7.01
C TRP A 523 -10.15 -10.98 6.82
N SER A 524 -10.69 -11.85 7.62
CA SER A 524 -10.52 -13.30 7.51
C SER A 524 -11.44 -13.94 6.49
#